data_de63ee501e89d88f43d293d8f485db5b
#
_entry.id   de63ee501e89d88f43d293d8f485db5b
#
_cell.length_a   1.000
_cell.length_b   1.000
_cell.length_c   1.000
_cell.angle_alpha   90.00
_cell.angle_beta   90.00
_cell.angle_gamma   90.00
#
_symmetry.space_group_name_H-M   'P 1'
#
loop_
_entity.id
_entity.type
_entity.pdbx_description
1 polymer ?
#
loop_
_entity_poly.entity_id
_entity_poly.type
_entity_poly.pdbx_seq_one_letter_code
_entity_poly.pdbx_strand_id
1 'polypeptide(L)'
;SGAYRRILDDALINVCLHKLRSWASDFRYMNAILRQDERWTAEHWFPRVAAAGLQRMAIVMSDDLFNRMAMERVMAEVTPQLPFAVAYFDDPEQARAWLQDRNVERL
;
A
#
# COMPACT_ATOMS: atom_id res chain seq x y z
N SER A 1 -0.95 2.30 -16.26
CA SER A 1 0.21 2.85 -16.95
C SER A 1 1.49 2.12 -16.56
N GLY A 2 2.46 2.11 -17.47
CA GLY A 2 3.74 1.44 -17.25
C GLY A 2 4.53 2.05 -16.10
N ALA A 3 4.48 3.38 -15.94
CA ALA A 3 5.18 4.07 -14.85
C ALA A 3 4.62 3.68 -13.48
N TYR A 4 3.30 3.65 -13.34
CA TYR A 4 2.64 3.26 -12.11
C TYR A 4 3.02 1.83 -11.70
N ARG A 5 2.90 0.89 -12.65
CA ARG A 5 3.21 -0.51 -12.39
C ARG A 5 4.67 -0.75 -12.05
N ARG A 6 5.56 0.00 -12.70
CA ARG A 6 7.00 -0.09 -12.43
C ARG A 6 7.33 0.34 -11.02
N ILE A 7 6.73 1.44 -10.55
CA ILE A 7 6.93 1.92 -9.17
C ILE A 7 6.52 0.85 -8.16
N LEU A 8 5.36 0.24 -8.35
CA LEU A 8 4.87 -0.81 -7.45
C LEU A 8 5.71 -2.08 -7.54
N ASP A 9 6.15 -2.47 -8.74
CA ASP A 9 7.03 -3.63 -8.90
C ASP A 9 8.39 -3.41 -8.25
N ASP A 10 8.96 -2.20 -8.37
CA ASP A 10 10.21 -1.87 -7.69
C ASP A 10 10.05 -1.91 -6.16
N ALA A 11 8.91 -1.44 -5.66
CA ALA A 11 8.61 -1.54 -4.24
C ALA A 11 8.57 -3.00 -3.79
N LEU A 12 7.92 -3.86 -4.56
CA LEU A 12 7.84 -5.30 -4.26
C LEU A 12 9.21 -5.96 -4.25
N ILE A 13 10.08 -5.62 -5.21
CA ILE A 13 11.44 -6.13 -5.24
C ILE A 13 12.19 -5.75 -3.98
N ASN A 14 12.06 -4.50 -3.52
CA ASN A 14 12.71 -4.06 -2.28
C ASN A 14 12.18 -4.81 -1.06
N VAL A 15 10.89 -5.04 -0.98
CA VAL A 15 10.30 -5.83 0.11
C VAL A 15 10.91 -7.24 0.14
N CYS A 16 11.01 -7.88 -1.02
CA CYS A 16 11.57 -9.23 -1.11
C CYS A 16 13.06 -9.27 -0.80
N LEU A 17 13.86 -8.37 -1.39
CA LEU A 17 15.32 -8.35 -1.23
C LEU A 17 15.75 -8.05 0.20
N HIS A 18 15.07 -7.14 0.87
CA HIS A 18 15.45 -6.67 2.21
C HIS A 18 14.59 -7.32 3.30
N LYS A 19 13.69 -8.23 2.95
CA LYS A 19 12.79 -8.92 3.87
C LYS A 19 12.06 -7.91 4.77
N LEU A 20 11.53 -6.86 4.15
CA LEU A 20 10.85 -5.80 4.87
C LEU A 20 9.53 -6.32 5.45
N ARG A 21 9.23 -5.92 6.69
CA ARG A 21 8.01 -6.29 7.39
C ARG A 21 7.01 -5.14 7.44
N SER A 22 7.48 -3.92 7.21
CA SER A 22 6.68 -2.70 7.27
C SER A 22 6.92 -1.88 6.02
N TRP A 23 5.85 -1.30 5.48
CA TRP A 23 5.92 -0.51 4.26
C TRP A 23 5.01 0.71 4.38
N ALA A 24 5.49 1.87 3.97
CA ALA A 24 4.68 3.08 3.84
C ALA A 24 4.56 3.45 2.37
N SER A 25 3.34 3.62 1.89
CA SER A 25 3.06 4.11 0.55
C SER A 25 2.53 5.53 0.64
N ASP A 26 3.19 6.47 -0.04
CA ASP A 26 2.79 7.87 -0.05
C ASP A 26 2.12 8.20 -1.39
N PHE A 27 0.81 8.40 -1.36
CA PHE A 27 0.02 8.71 -2.54
C PHE A 27 -0.34 10.19 -2.66
N ARG A 28 0.20 11.06 -1.81
CA ARG A 28 -0.18 12.48 -1.80
C ARG A 28 0.04 13.19 -3.13
N TYR A 29 1.07 12.84 -3.85
CA TYR A 29 1.47 13.51 -5.08
C TYR A 29 1.27 12.65 -6.33
N MET A 30 0.57 11.55 -6.20
CA MET A 30 0.33 10.66 -7.32
C MET A 30 -0.78 11.20 -8.21
N ASN A 31 -0.61 11.07 -9.52
CA ASN A 31 -1.67 11.37 -10.49
C ASN A 31 -2.80 10.36 -10.37
N ALA A 32 -3.97 10.70 -10.94
CA ALA A 32 -5.13 9.82 -10.90
C ALA A 32 -4.80 8.42 -11.42
N ILE A 33 -5.22 7.40 -10.68
CA ILE A 33 -4.98 6.01 -11.04
C ILE A 33 -6.02 5.57 -12.07
N LEU A 34 -5.58 4.98 -13.18
CA LEU A 34 -6.47 4.44 -14.20
C LEU A 34 -7.18 3.18 -13.71
N ARG A 35 -8.41 2.94 -14.19
CA ARG A 35 -9.18 1.75 -13.82
C ARG A 35 -8.43 0.44 -14.05
N GLN A 36 -7.73 0.35 -15.17
CA GLN A 36 -6.94 -0.85 -15.48
C GLN A 36 -5.79 -1.05 -14.49
N ASP A 37 -5.21 0.05 -13.97
CA ASP A 37 -4.15 -0.02 -12.96
C ASP A 37 -4.71 -0.37 -11.59
N GLU A 38 -5.93 0.08 -11.25
CA GLU A 38 -6.62 -0.34 -10.03
C GLU A 38 -6.80 -1.86 -10.02
N ARG A 39 -7.28 -2.41 -11.13
CA ARG A 39 -7.52 -3.84 -11.25
C ARG A 39 -6.21 -4.63 -11.16
N TRP A 40 -5.18 -4.17 -11.85
CA TRP A 40 -3.85 -4.79 -11.79
C TRP A 40 -3.30 -4.80 -10.37
N THR A 41 -3.46 -3.69 -9.65
CA THR A 41 -2.99 -3.57 -8.27
C THR A 41 -3.67 -4.59 -7.38
N ALA A 42 -4.99 -4.68 -7.47
CA ALA A 42 -5.78 -5.60 -6.64
C ALA A 42 -5.51 -7.07 -6.99
N GLU A 43 -5.43 -7.40 -8.28
CA GLU A 43 -5.36 -8.78 -8.74
C GLU A 43 -3.95 -9.35 -8.79
N HIS A 44 -2.94 -8.51 -8.99
CA HIS A 44 -1.57 -8.96 -9.22
C HIS A 44 -0.56 -8.48 -8.19
N TRP A 45 -0.62 -7.21 -7.79
CA TRP A 45 0.39 -6.67 -6.90
C TRP A 45 0.17 -7.06 -5.43
N PHE A 46 -1.04 -6.86 -4.91
CA PHE A 46 -1.32 -7.16 -3.51
C PHE A 46 -1.11 -8.64 -3.14
N PRO A 47 -1.52 -9.62 -3.97
CA PRO A 47 -1.21 -11.00 -3.66
C PRO A 47 0.28 -11.30 -3.56
N ARG A 48 1.10 -10.63 -4.37
CA ARG A 48 2.55 -10.81 -4.34
C ARG A 48 3.19 -10.21 -3.09
N VAL A 49 2.77 -9.01 -2.68
CA VAL A 49 3.32 -8.39 -1.48
C VAL A 49 2.87 -9.14 -0.23
N ALA A 50 1.66 -9.69 -0.23
CA ALA A 50 1.19 -10.54 0.84
C ALA A 50 2.06 -11.79 0.98
N ALA A 51 2.40 -12.42 -0.16
CA ALA A 51 3.25 -13.61 -0.17
C ALA A 51 4.70 -13.29 0.25
N ALA A 52 5.13 -12.05 0.10
CA ALA A 52 6.49 -11.64 0.49
C ALA A 52 6.69 -11.49 2.00
N GLY A 53 5.62 -11.60 2.80
CA GLY A 53 5.74 -11.60 4.26
C GLY A 53 5.59 -10.25 4.92
N LEU A 54 5.03 -9.26 4.23
CA LEU A 54 4.77 -7.96 4.82
C LEU A 54 3.79 -8.10 6.00
N GLN A 55 4.04 -7.37 7.08
CA GLN A 55 3.22 -7.42 8.30
C GLN A 55 2.37 -6.17 8.51
N ARG A 56 2.85 -5.02 8.04
CA ARG A 56 2.12 -3.76 8.17
C ARG A 56 2.33 -2.89 6.95
N MET A 57 1.27 -2.25 6.50
CA MET A 57 1.31 -1.27 5.42
C MET A 57 0.59 -0.01 5.86
N ALA A 58 1.28 1.12 5.86
CA ALA A 58 0.70 2.43 6.07
C ALA A 58 0.48 3.09 4.72
N ILE A 59 -0.68 3.68 4.53
CA ILE A 59 -1.02 4.39 3.31
C ILE A 59 -1.25 5.86 3.64
N VAL A 60 -0.42 6.74 3.08
CA VAL A 60 -0.61 8.18 3.20
C VAL A 60 -1.48 8.62 2.03
N MET A 61 -2.69 9.08 2.35
CA MET A 61 -3.73 9.34 1.35
C MET A 61 -3.50 10.66 0.62
N SER A 62 -3.93 10.69 -0.63
CA SER A 62 -3.94 11.91 -1.43
C SER A 62 -5.08 12.83 -1.01
N ASP A 63 -4.87 14.16 -1.14
CA ASP A 63 -5.94 15.13 -1.01
C ASP A 63 -6.81 15.18 -2.27
N ASP A 64 -6.33 14.64 -3.38
CA ASP A 64 -7.11 14.55 -4.61
C ASP A 64 -8.24 13.54 -4.45
N LEU A 65 -9.48 14.00 -4.64
CA LEU A 65 -10.66 13.19 -4.42
C LEU A 65 -10.67 11.93 -5.29
N PHE A 66 -10.28 12.04 -6.55
CA PHE A 66 -10.31 10.90 -7.47
C PHE A 66 -9.29 9.84 -7.07
N ASN A 67 -8.10 10.25 -6.63
CA ASN A 67 -7.09 9.32 -6.15
C ASN A 67 -7.54 8.63 -4.86
N ARG A 68 -8.14 9.38 -3.93
CA ARG A 68 -8.68 8.80 -2.70
C ARG A 68 -9.74 7.74 -3.02
N MET A 69 -10.67 8.07 -3.91
CA MET A 69 -11.73 7.13 -4.30
C MET A 69 -11.17 5.88 -4.98
N ALA A 70 -10.19 6.05 -5.86
CA ALA A 70 -9.54 4.93 -6.53
C ALA A 70 -8.86 4.00 -5.54
N MET A 71 -8.12 4.56 -4.59
CA MET A 71 -7.44 3.77 -3.57
C MET A 71 -8.44 3.09 -2.64
N GLU A 72 -9.51 3.76 -2.26
CA GLU A 72 -10.57 3.17 -1.44
C GLU A 72 -11.21 1.96 -2.14
N ARG A 73 -11.45 2.05 -3.45
CA ARG A 73 -11.98 0.92 -4.23
C ARG A 73 -11.02 -0.27 -4.22
N VAL A 74 -9.73 -0.02 -4.46
CA VAL A 74 -8.71 -1.08 -4.44
C VAL A 74 -8.67 -1.74 -3.07
N MET A 75 -8.60 -0.93 -2.01
CA MET A 75 -8.45 -1.45 -0.66
C MET A 75 -9.69 -2.17 -0.16
N ALA A 76 -10.88 -1.72 -0.55
CA ALA A 76 -12.11 -2.43 -0.20
C ALA A 76 -12.12 -3.86 -0.76
N GLU A 77 -11.55 -4.05 -1.95
CA GLU A 77 -11.46 -5.36 -2.59
C GLU A 77 -10.42 -6.25 -1.91
N VAL A 78 -9.25 -5.72 -1.59
CA VAL A 78 -8.12 -6.56 -1.16
C VAL A 78 -8.02 -6.75 0.35
N THR A 79 -8.47 -5.79 1.17
CA THR A 79 -8.28 -5.83 2.62
C THR A 79 -8.78 -7.13 3.26
N PRO A 80 -9.96 -7.67 2.89
CA PRO A 80 -10.41 -8.93 3.49
C PRO A 80 -9.50 -10.13 3.25
N GLN A 81 -8.64 -10.05 2.24
CA GLN A 81 -7.75 -11.14 1.85
C GLN A 81 -6.31 -10.95 2.32
N LEU A 82 -5.98 -9.78 2.91
CA LEU A 82 -4.61 -9.49 3.30
C LEU A 82 -4.26 -10.10 4.66
N PRO A 83 -3.10 -10.77 4.77
CA PRO A 83 -2.64 -11.36 6.02
C PRO A 83 -1.92 -10.34 6.91
N PHE A 84 -1.91 -9.05 6.56
CA PHE A 84 -1.21 -8.02 7.31
C PHE A 84 -2.12 -6.83 7.60
N ALA A 85 -1.70 -6.01 8.56
CA ALA A 85 -2.46 -4.83 8.97
C ALA A 85 -2.24 -3.67 8.00
N VAL A 86 -3.32 -2.95 7.69
CA VAL A 86 -3.29 -1.75 6.85
C VAL A 86 -3.92 -0.60 7.63
N ALA A 87 -3.28 0.55 7.62
CA ALA A 87 -3.81 1.77 8.23
C ALA A 87 -3.62 2.96 7.30
N TYR A 88 -4.50 3.93 7.42
CA TYR A 88 -4.56 5.10 6.54
C TYR A 88 -4.24 6.36 7.32
N PHE A 89 -3.46 7.24 6.71
CA PHE A 89 -3.00 8.47 7.35
C PHE A 89 -3.06 9.63 6.36
N ASP A 90 -3.27 10.84 6.88
CA ASP A 90 -3.14 12.06 6.09
C ASP A 90 -1.76 12.68 6.23
N ASP A 91 -0.97 12.24 7.21
CA ASP A 91 0.35 12.78 7.54
C ASP A 91 1.40 11.66 7.54
N PRO A 92 2.51 11.81 6.80
CA PRO A 92 3.59 10.81 6.79
C PRO A 92 4.21 10.54 8.14
N GLU A 93 4.28 11.53 9.03
CA GLU A 93 4.86 11.34 10.37
C GLU A 93 4.00 10.41 11.22
N GLN A 94 2.69 10.52 11.11
CA GLN A 94 1.78 9.61 11.79
C GLN A 94 1.92 8.18 11.25
N ALA A 95 2.07 8.04 9.95
CA ALA A 95 2.30 6.75 9.32
C ALA A 95 3.59 6.11 9.83
N ARG A 96 4.66 6.89 9.91
CA ARG A 96 5.95 6.41 10.41
C ARG A 96 5.85 5.96 11.86
N ALA A 97 5.18 6.74 12.71
CA ALA A 97 5.01 6.42 14.12
C ALA A 97 4.26 5.09 14.29
N TRP A 98 3.21 4.88 13.51
CA TRP A 98 2.44 3.64 13.56
C TRP A 98 3.28 2.43 13.12
N LEU A 99 4.10 2.58 12.07
CA LEU A 99 4.96 1.49 11.60
C LEU A 99 6.04 1.11 12.61
N GLN A 100 6.46 2.06 13.46
CA GLN A 100 7.48 1.83 14.49
C GLN A 100 6.89 1.37 15.82
N ASP A 101 5.58 1.37 15.98
CA ASP A 101 4.92 1.00 17.23
C ASP A 101 4.92 -0.52 17.37
N ARG A 102 5.72 -1.03 18.29
CA ARG A 102 5.85 -2.46 18.56
C ARG A 102 4.59 -3.07 19.17
N ASN A 103 3.77 -2.27 19.82
CA ASN A 103 2.56 -2.77 20.46
C ASN A 103 1.52 -3.22 19.43
N VAL A 104 1.52 -2.60 18.24
CA VAL A 104 0.61 -2.96 17.15
C VAL A 104 0.87 -4.39 16.66
N GLU A 105 2.10 -4.86 16.72
CA GLU A 105 2.46 -6.20 16.26
C GLU A 105 1.87 -7.32 17.09
N ARG A 106 1.44 -7.02 18.30
CA ARG A 106 0.90 -8.01 19.24
C ARG A 106 -0.61 -8.17 19.13
N LEU A 107 -1.23 -7.33 18.32
CA LEU A 107 -2.65 -7.40 18.06
C LEU A 107 -2.94 -8.39 16.94
#